data_d237a02c0f099d07dd6eed905a05c12a
#
_entry.id   d237a02c0f099d07dd6eed905a05c12a
#
_cell.length_a   1.000
_cell.length_b   1.000
_cell.length_c   1.000
_cell.angle_alpha   90.00
_cell.angle_beta   90.00
_cell.angle_gamma   90.00
#
_symmetry.space_group_name_H-M   'P 1'
#
loop_
_entity.id
_entity.type
_entity.pdbx_description
1 polymer ?
#
loop_
_entity_poly.entity_id
_entity_poly.type
_entity_poly.pdbx_seq_one_letter_code
_entity_poly.pdbx_strand_id
1 'polypeptide(L)'
;MRDLAKIIGQRIRSYRTQQSLSQEKLAELCGCHPTYIGQLERGEKNATLESIDRIAASLNISLYKLFENLGENSNSERNIPLECYEFLLSKSKEEQEQILKILIEMDKYKGN
;
A
#
# COMPACT_ATOMS: atom_id res chain seq x y z
N MET A 1 8.75 -0.38 20.23
CA MET A 1 9.33 -0.18 18.90
C MET A 1 8.61 -1.05 17.88
N ARG A 2 8.32 -0.49 16.74
CA ARG A 2 7.61 -1.26 15.72
C ARG A 2 8.56 -2.22 15.02
N ASP A 3 8.03 -3.37 14.67
CA ASP A 3 8.75 -4.32 13.84
C ASP A 3 8.35 -4.08 12.38
N LEU A 4 9.13 -3.27 11.70
CA LEU A 4 8.83 -2.92 10.30
C LEU A 4 8.85 -4.12 9.38
N ALA A 5 9.78 -5.05 9.60
CA ALA A 5 9.85 -6.23 8.77
C ALA A 5 8.56 -7.03 8.85
N LYS A 6 7.99 -7.12 10.04
CA LYS A 6 6.74 -7.85 10.25
C LYS A 6 5.58 -7.16 9.57
N ILE A 7 5.52 -5.84 9.69
CA ILE A 7 4.44 -5.07 9.08
C ILE A 7 4.48 -5.20 7.56
N ILE A 8 5.66 -5.01 6.97
CA ILE A 8 5.82 -5.14 5.52
C ILE A 8 5.52 -6.55 5.07
N GLY A 9 6.00 -7.55 5.82
CA GLY A 9 5.74 -8.94 5.49
C GLY A 9 4.24 -9.27 5.47
N GLN A 10 3.51 -8.77 6.46
CA GLN A 10 2.07 -8.98 6.51
C GLN A 10 1.35 -8.32 5.34
N ARG A 11 1.81 -7.16 4.92
CA ARG A 11 1.22 -6.47 3.78
C ARG A 11 1.47 -7.24 2.49
N ILE A 12 2.68 -7.76 2.31
CA ILE A 12 2.99 -8.59 1.16
C ILE A 12 2.06 -9.79 1.12
N ARG A 13 1.91 -10.47 2.25
CA ARG A 13 1.02 -11.63 2.32
C ARG A 13 -0.41 -11.26 2.00
N SER A 14 -0.88 -10.13 2.52
CA SER A 14 -2.25 -9.68 2.30
C SER A 14 -2.51 -9.44 0.82
N TYR A 15 -1.63 -8.70 0.15
CA TYR A 15 -1.81 -8.43 -1.27
C TYR A 15 -1.70 -9.72 -2.09
N ARG A 16 -0.76 -10.59 -1.72
CA ARG A 16 -0.59 -11.86 -2.42
C ARG A 16 -1.84 -12.72 -2.34
N THR A 17 -2.38 -12.87 -1.13
CA THR A 17 -3.57 -13.73 -0.94
C THR A 17 -4.80 -13.11 -1.59
N GLN A 18 -4.92 -11.79 -1.59
CA GLN A 18 -6.02 -11.13 -2.28
C GLN A 18 -6.01 -11.43 -3.78
N GLN A 19 -4.84 -11.66 -4.33
CA GLN A 19 -4.70 -11.96 -5.76
C GLN A 19 -4.67 -13.47 -6.03
N SER A 20 -4.90 -14.28 -5.01
CA SER A 20 -4.90 -15.72 -5.13
C SER A 20 -3.59 -16.30 -5.62
N LEU A 21 -2.49 -15.65 -5.25
CA LEU A 21 -1.15 -16.12 -5.61
C LEU A 21 -0.56 -16.95 -4.49
N SER A 22 0.10 -18.06 -4.85
CA SER A 22 0.89 -18.82 -3.88
C SER A 22 2.22 -18.11 -3.63
N GLN A 23 2.92 -18.50 -2.57
CA GLN A 23 4.26 -18.00 -2.34
C GLN A 23 5.19 -18.38 -3.49
N GLU A 24 5.04 -19.59 -4.02
CA GLU A 24 5.82 -20.04 -5.16
C GLU A 24 5.56 -19.18 -6.39
N LYS A 25 4.30 -18.87 -6.65
CA LYS A 25 3.96 -18.07 -7.81
C LYS A 25 4.51 -16.65 -7.69
N LEU A 26 4.37 -16.05 -6.52
CA LEU A 26 4.94 -14.72 -6.32
C LEU A 26 6.46 -14.75 -6.49
N ALA A 27 7.11 -15.76 -5.92
CA ALA A 27 8.56 -15.89 -6.05
C ALA A 27 8.97 -16.01 -7.52
N GLU A 28 8.23 -16.79 -8.30
CA GLU A 28 8.48 -16.92 -9.73
C GLU A 28 8.36 -15.56 -10.43
N LEU A 29 7.31 -14.83 -10.12
CA LEU A 29 7.09 -13.53 -10.76
C LEU A 29 8.17 -12.52 -10.44
N CYS A 30 8.70 -12.52 -9.22
CA CYS A 30 9.71 -11.53 -8.84
C CYS A 30 11.13 -12.06 -8.93
N GLY A 31 11.30 -13.31 -9.38
CA GLY A 31 12.65 -13.86 -9.61
C GLY A 31 13.41 -14.18 -8.34
N CYS A 32 12.71 -14.63 -7.29
CA CYS A 32 13.37 -15.01 -6.06
C CYS A 32 12.93 -16.39 -5.61
N HIS A 33 13.51 -16.86 -4.52
CA HIS A 33 13.21 -18.19 -4.01
C HIS A 33 11.94 -18.15 -3.15
N PRO A 34 11.06 -19.18 -3.23
CA PRO A 34 9.87 -19.21 -2.40
C PRO A 34 10.15 -19.13 -0.90
N THR A 35 11.25 -19.72 -0.45
CA THR A 35 11.66 -19.64 0.95
C THR A 35 11.86 -18.20 1.38
N TYR A 36 12.42 -17.38 0.50
CA TYR A 36 12.64 -15.97 0.78
C TYR A 36 11.30 -15.24 0.98
N ILE A 37 10.33 -15.52 0.10
CA ILE A 37 8.99 -14.92 0.23
C ILE A 37 8.39 -15.29 1.59
N GLY A 38 8.45 -16.56 1.98
CA GLY A 38 7.94 -16.99 3.28
C GLY A 38 8.61 -16.30 4.45
N GLN A 39 9.93 -16.15 4.37
CA GLN A 39 10.69 -15.46 5.42
C GLN A 39 10.31 -14.00 5.52
N LEU A 40 10.12 -13.33 4.38
CA LEU A 40 9.70 -11.94 4.38
C LEU A 40 8.31 -11.80 4.99
N GLU A 41 7.38 -12.68 4.61
CA GLU A 41 6.01 -12.59 5.10
C GLU A 41 5.92 -12.81 6.61
N ARG A 42 6.82 -13.61 7.17
CA ARG A 42 6.84 -13.84 8.61
C ARG A 42 7.67 -12.81 9.38
N GLY A 43 8.28 -11.86 8.65
CA GLY A 43 9.10 -10.84 9.28
C GLY A 43 10.43 -11.37 9.78
N GLU A 44 10.88 -12.50 9.25
CA GLU A 44 12.13 -13.13 9.67
C GLU A 44 13.35 -12.57 8.96
N LYS A 45 13.13 -11.84 7.89
CA LYS A 45 14.20 -11.21 7.15
C LYS A 45 13.83 -9.79 6.79
N ASN A 46 14.84 -8.94 6.75
CA ASN A 46 14.70 -7.58 6.22
C ASN A 46 14.93 -7.64 4.73
N ALA A 47 13.99 -7.11 3.97
CA ALA A 47 14.12 -7.07 2.53
C ALA A 47 14.96 -5.86 2.12
N THR A 48 15.67 -6.01 1.01
CA THR A 48 16.31 -4.85 0.39
C THR A 48 15.25 -4.03 -0.33
N LEU A 49 15.58 -2.76 -0.59
CA LEU A 49 14.66 -1.92 -1.35
C LEU A 49 14.40 -2.49 -2.74
N GLU A 50 15.43 -3.06 -3.35
CA GLU A 50 15.28 -3.68 -4.67
C GLU A 50 14.32 -4.86 -4.64
N SER A 51 14.42 -5.70 -3.61
CA SER A 51 13.50 -6.82 -3.46
C SER A 51 12.06 -6.36 -3.27
N ILE A 52 11.88 -5.35 -2.43
CA ILE A 52 10.55 -4.80 -2.17
C ILE A 52 9.97 -4.22 -3.45
N ASP A 53 10.78 -3.51 -4.23
CA ASP A 53 10.32 -2.94 -5.49
C ASP A 53 9.87 -4.03 -6.46
N ARG A 54 10.65 -5.11 -6.58
CA ARG A 54 10.29 -6.21 -7.46
C ARG A 54 9.01 -6.91 -7.00
N ILE A 55 8.84 -7.07 -5.71
CA ILE A 55 7.65 -7.69 -5.14
C ILE A 55 6.42 -6.81 -5.42
N ALA A 56 6.54 -5.51 -5.18
CA ALA A 56 5.45 -4.59 -5.45
C ALA A 56 5.05 -4.63 -6.92
N ALA A 57 6.04 -4.61 -7.81
CA ALA A 57 5.78 -4.70 -9.25
C ALA A 57 5.07 -6.00 -9.60
N SER A 58 5.51 -7.12 -9.00
CA SER A 58 4.90 -8.42 -9.26
C SER A 58 3.46 -8.49 -8.74
N LEU A 59 3.17 -7.77 -7.68
CA LEU A 59 1.81 -7.69 -7.14
C LEU A 59 0.98 -6.61 -7.83
N ASN A 60 1.59 -5.88 -8.74
CA ASN A 60 0.95 -4.79 -9.46
C ASN A 60 0.41 -3.72 -8.52
N ILE A 61 1.16 -3.41 -7.49
CA ILE A 61 0.83 -2.33 -6.57
C ILE A 61 1.98 -1.34 -6.55
N SER A 62 1.70 -0.11 -6.14
CA SER A 62 2.75 0.87 -6.01
C SER A 62 3.60 0.55 -4.79
N LEU A 63 4.87 0.91 -4.83
CA LEU A 63 5.76 0.76 -3.70
C LEU A 63 5.20 1.47 -2.47
N TYR A 64 4.56 2.59 -2.69
CA TYR A 64 3.93 3.36 -1.64
C TYR A 64 2.93 2.53 -0.81
N LYS A 65 2.18 1.66 -1.47
CA LYS A 65 1.18 0.84 -0.77
C LYS A 65 1.80 -0.05 0.31
N LEU A 66 3.01 -0.49 0.10
CA LEU A 66 3.68 -1.31 1.10
C LEU A 66 4.19 -0.48 2.28
N PHE A 67 4.42 0.80 2.08
CA PHE A 67 5.02 1.66 3.10
C PHE A 67 4.06 2.69 3.71
N GLU A 68 2.81 2.74 3.26
CA GLU A 68 1.91 3.79 3.72
C GLU A 68 1.64 3.67 5.22
N ASN A 69 1.55 4.81 5.85
CA ASN A 69 1.19 4.91 7.27
C ASN A 69 2.17 4.26 8.24
N LEU A 70 3.39 3.99 7.79
CA LEU A 70 4.38 3.42 8.69
C LEU A 70 4.89 4.40 9.72
N GLY A 71 4.83 5.68 9.42
CA GLY A 71 5.31 6.70 10.35
C GLY A 71 4.35 7.02 11.45
N GLU A 72 3.17 6.45 11.45
CA GLU A 72 2.13 6.79 12.40
C GLU A 72 1.99 5.75 13.49
N ASN A 73 1.42 6.19 14.62
CA ASN A 73 1.14 5.27 15.70
C ASN A 73 0.09 4.25 15.28
N SER A 74 0.22 3.05 15.79
CA SER A 74 -0.72 1.99 15.48
C SER A 74 -2.14 2.31 15.94
N ASN A 75 -2.27 3.19 16.93
CA ASN A 75 -3.57 3.67 17.40
C ASN A 75 -3.94 4.99 16.77
N SER A 76 -3.19 5.39 15.78
CA SER A 76 -3.33 6.70 15.24
C SER A 76 -4.69 6.91 14.60
N GLU A 77 -5.05 8.14 14.56
CA GLU A 77 -6.19 8.56 13.81
C GLU A 77 -5.93 8.33 12.32
N ARG A 78 -7.00 8.22 11.60
CA ARG A 78 -6.91 8.11 10.15
C ARG A 78 -6.21 9.35 9.60
N ASN A 79 -5.42 9.15 8.59
CA ASN A 79 -4.84 10.25 7.85
C ASN A 79 -5.81 10.65 6.74
N ILE A 80 -6.74 11.51 7.08
CA ILE A 80 -7.82 11.88 6.15
C ILE A 80 -7.29 12.52 4.88
N PRO A 81 -6.36 13.50 4.93
CA PRO A 81 -5.83 14.06 3.69
C PRO A 81 -5.22 13.01 2.77
N LEU A 82 -4.49 12.06 3.35
CA LEU A 82 -3.88 11.00 2.55
C LEU A 82 -4.93 10.10 1.92
N GLU A 83 -5.96 9.75 2.67
CA GLU A 83 -7.04 8.94 2.13
C GLU A 83 -7.76 9.65 0.99
N CYS A 84 -7.95 10.96 1.12
CA CYS A 84 -8.56 11.75 0.04
C CYS A 84 -7.67 11.75 -1.19
N TYR A 85 -6.37 11.91 -0.99
CA TYR A 85 -5.41 11.91 -2.09
C TYR A 85 -5.45 10.57 -2.83
N GLU A 86 -5.41 9.48 -2.09
CA GLU A 86 -5.46 8.15 -2.68
C GLU A 86 -6.76 7.91 -3.44
N PHE A 87 -7.86 8.37 -2.87
CA PHE A 87 -9.15 8.26 -3.54
C PHE A 87 -9.13 9.01 -4.88
N LEU A 88 -8.60 10.22 -4.86
CA LEU A 88 -8.55 11.03 -6.08
C LEU A 88 -7.63 10.43 -7.13
N LEU A 89 -6.53 9.79 -6.71
CA LEU A 89 -5.63 9.16 -7.66
C LEU A 89 -6.31 8.04 -8.44
N SER A 90 -7.35 7.44 -7.88
CA SER A 90 -8.08 6.37 -8.56
C SER A 90 -9.07 6.89 -9.60
N LYS A 91 -9.23 8.20 -9.69
CA LYS A 91 -10.23 8.81 -10.56
C LYS A 91 -9.60 9.45 -11.78
N SER A 92 -10.38 9.61 -12.83
CA SER A 92 -9.95 10.34 -14.01
C SER A 92 -9.79 11.81 -13.68
N LYS A 93 -9.05 12.52 -14.52
CA LYS A 93 -8.85 13.94 -14.33
C LYS A 93 -10.17 14.69 -14.31
N GLU A 94 -11.09 14.31 -15.19
CA GLU A 94 -12.40 14.95 -15.25
C GLU A 94 -13.18 14.72 -13.96
N GLU A 95 -13.15 13.50 -13.45
CA GLU A 95 -13.80 13.18 -12.18
C GLU A 95 -13.17 13.95 -11.03
N GLN A 96 -11.85 14.06 -11.04
CA GLN A 96 -11.15 14.82 -10.00
C GLN A 96 -11.60 16.27 -9.98
N GLU A 97 -11.75 16.87 -11.16
CA GLU A 97 -12.21 18.25 -11.24
C GLU A 97 -13.63 18.41 -10.71
N GLN A 98 -14.50 17.47 -11.03
CA GLN A 98 -15.88 17.49 -10.54
C GLN A 98 -15.92 17.35 -9.02
N ILE A 99 -15.13 16.43 -8.48
CA ILE A 99 -15.06 16.24 -7.04
C ILE A 99 -14.58 17.51 -6.35
N LEU A 100 -13.56 18.15 -6.91
CA LEU A 100 -13.06 19.39 -6.34
C LEU A 100 -14.13 20.47 -6.32
N LYS A 101 -14.91 20.58 -7.40
CA LYS A 101 -16.00 21.55 -7.44
C LYS A 101 -17.01 21.31 -6.35
N ILE A 102 -17.37 20.05 -6.13
CA ILE A 102 -18.31 19.68 -5.08
C ILE A 102 -17.77 20.08 -3.71
N LEU A 103 -16.50 19.79 -3.46
CA LEU A 103 -15.88 20.12 -2.19
C LEU A 103 -15.87 21.63 -1.95
N ILE A 104 -15.57 22.39 -3.00
CA ILE A 104 -15.56 23.85 -2.90
C ILE A 104 -16.96 24.39 -2.60
N GLU A 105 -17.98 23.85 -3.27
CA GLU A 105 -19.36 24.27 -3.03
C GLU A 105 -19.80 23.95 -1.62
N MET A 106 -19.45 22.77 -1.12
CA MET A 106 -19.78 22.41 0.26
C MET A 106 -19.14 23.36 1.26
N ASP A 107 -17.91 23.76 0.99
CA ASP A 107 -17.21 24.67 1.87
C ASP A 107 -17.89 26.05 1.91
N LYS A 108 -18.40 26.51 0.78
CA LYS A 108 -19.12 27.78 0.73
C LYS A 108 -20.35 27.76 1.63
N TYR A 109 -21.10 26.68 1.60
CA TYR A 109 -22.31 26.58 2.42
C TYR A 109 -21.97 26.50 3.89
N LYS A 110 -20.91 25.82 4.20
CA LYS A 110 -20.47 25.67 5.58
C LYS A 110 -19.88 26.96 6.12
N GLY A 111 -19.31 27.74 5.25
CA GLY A 111 -18.55 28.91 5.66
C GLY A 111 -19.37 30.05 6.21
N ASN A 112 -20.62 29.87 6.33
CA ASN A 112 -21.50 30.90 6.89
C ASN A 112 -21.30 32.23 6.19
#